data_261369101d132b9e4fd094c707b1a599
#
_entry.id   261369101d132b9e4fd094c707b1a599
#
_cell.length_a   1.000
_cell.length_b   1.000
_cell.length_c   1.000
_cell.angle_alpha   90.00
_cell.angle_beta   90.00
_cell.angle_gamma   90.00
#
_symmetry.space_group_name_H-M   'P 1'
#
loop_
_entity.id
_entity.type
_entity.pdbx_description
1 polymer ?
#
loop_
_entity_poly.entity_id
_entity_poly.type
_entity_poly.pdbx_seq_one_letter_code
_entity_poly.pdbx_strand_id
1 'polypeptide(L)'
;YGLVAREVERVDSGYRSMMSVQASLVMYPIYAYGDEAQRNKYLPKLASGEWVGCFGLTEPDHGSDPGSMKTRAKKVDGGYVLNGAKMWITNSPIADLAVVWAKTDDDIIRGFVVERGFKGFETPKIEGKFSLRASITGEISLQDVFVPEENLLPNVRGLAGPFGCLNRARYGLAWGAMGAAAFCWHAARQYTLAPPPFGRPLAANHLLQKKLAAMQTEITPALADTNDHTNSHATFSLAARAVVSLYDCAASTCRRFSPVCR
;
A
#
# COMPACT_ATOMS: atom_id res chain seq x y z
N TYR A 1 -9.72 -1.81 11.63
CA TYR A 1 -8.89 -1.84 10.42
C TYR A 1 -7.45 -2.29 10.74
N GLY A 2 -6.75 -1.66 11.70
CA GLY A 2 -5.36 -1.96 12.04
C GLY A 2 -5.12 -3.43 12.40
N LEU A 3 -5.92 -3.99 13.30
CA LEU A 3 -5.82 -5.40 13.69
C LEU A 3 -5.98 -6.36 12.51
N VAL A 4 -6.91 -6.07 11.60
CA VAL A 4 -7.10 -6.87 10.37
C VAL A 4 -5.87 -6.74 9.46
N ALA A 5 -5.35 -5.51 9.26
CA ALA A 5 -4.15 -5.28 8.47
C ALA A 5 -2.95 -6.07 9.02
N ARG A 6 -2.79 -6.12 10.35
CA ARG A 6 -1.76 -6.89 11.03
C ARG A 6 -1.86 -8.39 10.73
N GLU A 7 -3.05 -8.97 10.89
CA GLU A 7 -3.23 -10.40 10.69
C GLU A 7 -3.13 -10.82 9.22
N VAL A 8 -3.60 -9.99 8.29
CA VAL A 8 -3.44 -10.23 6.84
C VAL A 8 -1.95 -10.18 6.44
N GLU A 9 -1.19 -9.19 6.93
CA GLU A 9 0.25 -9.07 6.64
C GLU A 9 1.07 -10.24 7.20
N ARG A 10 0.64 -10.86 8.29
CA ARG A 10 1.28 -12.09 8.82
C ARG A 10 1.26 -13.24 7.82
N VAL A 11 0.32 -13.23 6.89
CA VAL A 11 0.21 -14.22 5.81
C VAL A 11 1.01 -13.78 4.59
N ASP A 12 0.70 -12.57 4.06
CA ASP A 12 1.41 -12.01 2.90
C ASP A 12 1.17 -10.50 2.78
N SER A 13 2.25 -9.75 2.60
CA SER A 13 2.22 -8.29 2.42
C SER A 13 1.46 -7.84 1.17
N GLY A 14 1.37 -8.69 0.14
CA GLY A 14 0.63 -8.40 -1.08
C GLY A 14 -0.88 -8.31 -0.83
N TYR A 15 -1.42 -9.20 -0.01
CA TYR A 15 -2.84 -9.17 0.38
C TYR A 15 -3.18 -7.94 1.22
N ARG A 16 -2.32 -7.61 2.19
CA ARG A 16 -2.52 -6.37 2.96
C ARG A 16 -2.43 -5.14 2.06
N SER A 17 -1.51 -5.12 1.08
CA SER A 17 -1.40 -4.03 0.11
C SER A 17 -2.68 -3.86 -0.70
N MET A 18 -3.25 -4.94 -1.23
CA MET A 18 -4.54 -4.93 -1.95
C MET A 18 -5.66 -4.35 -1.06
N MET A 19 -5.81 -4.84 0.16
CA MET A 19 -6.81 -4.37 1.11
C MET A 19 -6.63 -2.87 1.42
N SER A 20 -5.39 -2.42 1.60
CA SER A 20 -5.07 -1.02 1.90
C SER A 20 -5.42 -0.09 0.73
N VAL A 21 -5.09 -0.48 -0.50
CA VAL A 21 -5.45 0.30 -1.70
C VAL A 21 -6.96 0.39 -1.83
N GLN A 22 -7.67 -0.73 -1.74
CA GLN A 22 -9.13 -0.76 -1.85
C GLN A 22 -9.80 0.16 -0.82
N ALA A 23 -9.44 0.02 0.46
CA ALA A 23 -10.09 0.77 1.54
C ALA A 23 -9.62 2.24 1.62
N SER A 24 -8.30 2.48 1.69
CA SER A 24 -7.74 3.79 2.04
C SER A 24 -7.53 4.70 0.83
N LEU A 25 -7.28 4.13 -0.36
CA LEU A 25 -6.89 4.89 -1.55
C LEU A 25 -8.00 4.95 -2.62
N VAL A 26 -8.99 4.04 -2.55
CA VAL A 26 -10.12 4.02 -3.49
C VAL A 26 -11.43 4.37 -2.81
N MET A 27 -11.88 3.58 -1.83
CA MET A 27 -13.15 3.84 -1.16
C MET A 27 -13.12 5.15 -0.37
N TYR A 28 -12.03 5.42 0.34
CA TYR A 28 -11.92 6.62 1.16
C TYR A 28 -12.04 7.93 0.35
N PRO A 29 -11.30 8.17 -0.76
CA PRO A 29 -11.49 9.40 -1.54
C PRO A 29 -12.88 9.53 -2.13
N ILE A 30 -13.53 8.45 -2.56
CA ILE A 30 -14.92 8.49 -3.03
C ILE A 30 -15.85 8.84 -1.89
N TYR A 31 -15.66 8.29 -0.70
CA TYR A 31 -16.45 8.61 0.48
C TYR A 31 -16.25 10.06 0.95
N ALA A 32 -15.00 10.51 1.05
CA ALA A 32 -14.65 11.79 1.64
C ALA A 32 -14.84 12.98 0.67
N TYR A 33 -14.57 12.75 -0.62
CA TYR A 33 -14.48 13.81 -1.61
C TYR A 33 -15.54 13.71 -2.71
N GLY A 34 -16.20 12.57 -2.83
CA GLY A 34 -17.29 12.34 -3.77
C GLY A 34 -18.60 12.98 -3.30
N ASP A 35 -19.52 13.14 -4.23
CA ASP A 35 -20.93 13.48 -3.95
C ASP A 35 -21.74 12.23 -3.58
N GLU A 36 -23.03 12.43 -3.33
CA GLU A 36 -23.92 11.33 -2.94
C GLU A 36 -24.15 10.33 -4.10
N ALA A 37 -24.25 10.81 -5.32
CA ALA A 37 -24.42 9.95 -6.50
C ALA A 37 -23.22 9.03 -6.72
N GLN A 38 -22.00 9.58 -6.61
CA GLN A 38 -20.75 8.82 -6.69
C GLN A 38 -20.64 7.79 -5.55
N ARG A 39 -20.96 8.18 -4.32
CA ARG A 39 -20.95 7.24 -3.16
C ARG A 39 -21.90 6.09 -3.38
N ASN A 40 -23.13 6.35 -3.79
CA ASN A 40 -24.15 5.34 -4.03
C ASN A 40 -23.82 4.42 -5.22
N LYS A 41 -23.17 4.96 -6.26
CA LYS A 41 -22.76 4.21 -7.45
C LYS A 41 -21.60 3.25 -7.16
N TYR A 42 -20.55 3.71 -6.46
CA TYR A 42 -19.28 3.01 -6.39
C TYR A 42 -19.06 2.24 -5.08
N LEU A 43 -19.40 2.83 -3.92
CA LEU A 43 -19.03 2.24 -2.63
C LEU A 43 -19.64 0.86 -2.37
N PRO A 44 -20.90 0.55 -2.70
CA PRO A 44 -21.46 -0.78 -2.45
C PRO A 44 -20.70 -1.89 -3.17
N LYS A 45 -20.35 -1.69 -4.44
CA LYS A 45 -19.61 -2.66 -5.26
C LYS A 45 -18.16 -2.82 -4.83
N LEU A 46 -17.52 -1.73 -4.43
CA LEU A 46 -16.16 -1.75 -3.90
C LEU A 46 -16.10 -2.42 -2.52
N ALA A 47 -17.12 -2.21 -1.68
CA ALA A 47 -17.19 -2.80 -0.33
C ALA A 47 -17.49 -4.30 -0.36
N SER A 48 -18.31 -4.75 -1.31
CA SER A 48 -18.59 -6.19 -1.50
C SER A 48 -17.43 -6.95 -2.15
N GLY A 49 -16.48 -6.23 -2.77
CA GLY A 49 -15.41 -6.83 -3.57
C GLY A 49 -15.84 -7.23 -4.98
N GLU A 50 -17.07 -6.89 -5.39
CA GLU A 50 -17.52 -7.05 -6.78
C GLU A 50 -16.65 -6.22 -7.73
N TRP A 51 -16.27 -5.01 -7.30
CA TRP A 51 -15.34 -4.15 -8.01
C TRP A 51 -14.03 -3.96 -7.24
N VAL A 52 -12.93 -4.02 -7.97
CA VAL A 52 -11.60 -3.69 -7.49
C VAL A 52 -11.21 -2.31 -8.00
N GLY A 53 -10.60 -1.50 -7.13
CA GLY A 53 -10.10 -0.20 -7.51
C GLY A 53 -8.58 -0.07 -7.42
N CYS A 54 -8.05 0.96 -8.08
CA CYS A 54 -6.65 1.35 -7.98
C CYS A 54 -6.50 2.87 -7.82
N PHE A 55 -5.28 3.31 -7.48
CA PHE A 55 -4.99 4.71 -7.14
C PHE A 55 -3.82 5.24 -7.96
N GLY A 56 -4.11 6.09 -8.92
CA GLY A 56 -3.16 6.67 -9.86
C GLY A 56 -2.63 8.02 -9.42
N LEU A 57 -1.57 8.05 -8.60
CA LEU A 57 -0.87 9.28 -8.20
C LEU A 57 0.55 9.34 -8.78
N THR A 58 1.38 8.34 -8.45
CA THR A 58 2.79 8.26 -8.82
C THR A 58 2.99 8.19 -10.33
N GLU A 59 3.92 8.97 -10.87
CA GLU A 59 4.33 8.94 -12.27
C GLU A 59 5.76 8.41 -12.42
N PRO A 60 6.19 7.99 -13.61
CA PRO A 60 7.55 7.50 -13.83
C PRO A 60 8.63 8.44 -13.31
N ASP A 61 8.48 9.76 -13.55
CA ASP A 61 9.47 10.78 -13.17
C ASP A 61 9.10 11.54 -11.89
N HIS A 62 7.90 11.33 -11.33
CA HIS A 62 7.36 12.09 -10.20
C HIS A 62 6.79 11.16 -9.12
N GLY A 63 7.70 10.48 -8.39
CA GLY A 63 7.35 9.63 -7.25
C GLY A 63 7.32 10.40 -5.94
N SER A 64 8.50 10.88 -5.49
CA SER A 64 8.64 11.59 -4.20
C SER A 64 8.06 13.02 -4.25
N ASP A 65 7.96 13.61 -5.43
CA ASP A 65 7.34 14.90 -5.66
C ASP A 65 6.10 14.79 -6.57
N PRO A 66 4.97 14.34 -6.05
CA PRO A 66 3.74 14.22 -6.84
C PRO A 66 3.14 15.56 -7.23
N GLY A 67 3.57 16.66 -6.62
CA GLY A 67 3.18 18.03 -7.00
C GLY A 67 3.62 18.41 -8.40
N SER A 68 4.73 17.84 -8.87
CA SER A 68 5.29 18.09 -10.21
C SER A 68 4.71 17.16 -11.29
N MET A 69 3.64 16.42 -11.00
CA MET A 69 3.01 15.49 -11.97
C MET A 69 2.74 16.14 -13.32
N LYS A 70 2.85 15.34 -14.37
CA LYS A 70 2.64 15.75 -15.77
C LYS A 70 1.27 15.37 -16.30
N THR A 71 0.57 14.41 -15.69
CA THR A 71 -0.78 14.02 -16.09
C THR A 71 -1.70 15.23 -16.04
N ARG A 72 -2.39 15.48 -17.16
CA ARG A 72 -3.28 16.62 -17.38
C ARG A 72 -4.73 16.17 -17.58
N ALA A 73 -5.64 16.98 -17.11
CA ALA A 73 -7.08 16.88 -17.35
C ALA A 73 -7.58 18.20 -17.95
N LYS A 74 -7.68 18.24 -19.27
CA LYS A 74 -8.15 19.40 -20.02
C LYS A 74 -9.67 19.47 -19.98
N LYS A 75 -10.24 20.60 -19.56
CA LYS A 75 -11.70 20.83 -19.59
C LYS A 75 -12.20 20.85 -21.01
N VAL A 76 -13.29 20.11 -21.26
CA VAL A 76 -14.01 20.09 -22.55
C VAL A 76 -15.52 20.14 -22.25
N ASP A 77 -16.33 20.21 -23.29
CA ASP A 77 -17.78 20.15 -23.13
C ASP A 77 -18.23 18.81 -22.52
N GLY A 78 -18.99 18.86 -21.47
CA GLY A 78 -19.50 17.71 -20.73
C GLY A 78 -18.50 16.97 -19.83
N GLY A 79 -17.21 17.40 -19.74
CA GLY A 79 -16.24 16.69 -18.90
C GLY A 79 -14.78 17.14 -19.06
N TYR A 80 -13.90 16.17 -19.01
CA TYR A 80 -12.44 16.37 -19.10
C TYR A 80 -11.82 15.33 -20.02
N VAL A 81 -10.74 15.70 -20.69
CA VAL A 81 -9.88 14.77 -21.44
C VAL A 81 -8.57 14.60 -20.66
N LEU A 82 -8.30 13.37 -20.24
CA LEU A 82 -7.12 13.03 -19.46
C LEU A 82 -6.01 12.47 -20.36
N ASN A 83 -4.79 12.99 -20.16
CA ASN A 83 -3.57 12.54 -20.82
C ASN A 83 -2.43 12.42 -19.82
N GLY A 84 -1.68 11.30 -19.87
CA GLY A 84 -0.54 11.04 -19.01
C GLY A 84 -0.31 9.57 -18.69
N ALA A 85 0.56 9.32 -17.72
CA ALA A 85 0.89 7.97 -17.28
C ALA A 85 1.06 7.92 -15.77
N LYS A 86 0.70 6.78 -15.16
CA LYS A 86 0.97 6.47 -13.75
C LYS A 86 1.72 5.16 -13.66
N MET A 87 2.61 5.04 -12.67
CA MET A 87 3.50 3.90 -12.51
C MET A 87 3.46 3.31 -11.11
N TRP A 88 3.75 2.02 -11.02
CA TRP A 88 3.74 1.25 -9.77
C TRP A 88 2.37 1.18 -9.09
N ILE A 89 1.32 1.06 -9.89
CA ILE A 89 -0.06 1.13 -9.41
C ILE A 89 -0.55 -0.26 -9.02
N THR A 90 -0.71 -0.46 -7.72
CA THR A 90 -1.30 -1.68 -7.17
C THR A 90 -2.73 -1.85 -7.69
N ASN A 91 -3.07 -3.06 -8.09
CA ASN A 91 -4.34 -3.52 -8.64
C ASN A 91 -4.68 -2.99 -10.05
N SER A 92 -3.93 -2.07 -10.66
CA SER A 92 -4.35 -1.48 -11.96
C SER A 92 -4.67 -2.53 -13.04
N PRO A 93 -3.93 -3.66 -13.18
CA PRO A 93 -4.25 -4.64 -14.20
C PRO A 93 -5.61 -5.33 -14.05
N ILE A 94 -6.16 -5.36 -12.85
CA ILE A 94 -7.44 -6.02 -12.51
C ILE A 94 -8.51 -5.05 -12.03
N ALA A 95 -8.21 -3.75 -11.93
CA ALA A 95 -9.13 -2.76 -11.38
C ALA A 95 -10.30 -2.48 -12.33
N ASP A 96 -11.50 -2.37 -11.81
CA ASP A 96 -12.72 -1.95 -12.53
C ASP A 96 -12.80 -0.43 -12.62
N LEU A 97 -12.18 0.27 -11.68
CA LEU A 97 -12.02 1.72 -11.70
C LEU A 97 -10.69 2.17 -11.11
N ALA A 98 -10.28 3.37 -11.49
CA ALA A 98 -9.11 4.05 -10.96
C ALA A 98 -9.48 5.43 -10.40
N VAL A 99 -8.97 5.76 -9.20
CA VAL A 99 -8.95 7.14 -8.72
C VAL A 99 -7.66 7.77 -9.23
N VAL A 100 -7.76 8.61 -10.24
CA VAL A 100 -6.61 9.24 -10.92
C VAL A 100 -6.49 10.71 -10.51
N TRP A 101 -5.29 11.10 -10.10
CA TRP A 101 -4.96 12.50 -9.81
C TRP A 101 -4.28 13.15 -11.00
N ALA A 102 -4.83 14.28 -11.45
CA ALA A 102 -4.33 15.00 -12.61
C ALA A 102 -4.44 16.51 -12.39
N LYS A 103 -3.60 17.29 -13.06
CA LYS A 103 -3.67 18.76 -13.07
C LYS A 103 -4.70 19.22 -14.10
N THR A 104 -5.60 20.07 -13.69
CA THR A 104 -6.54 20.79 -14.54
C THR A 104 -5.88 22.01 -15.22
N ASP A 105 -6.60 22.72 -16.08
CA ASP A 105 -6.08 23.85 -16.84
C ASP A 105 -5.56 25.02 -15.96
N ASP A 106 -6.04 25.09 -14.71
CA ASP A 106 -5.58 26.03 -13.67
C ASP A 106 -4.36 25.52 -12.85
N ASP A 107 -3.69 24.44 -13.30
CA ASP A 107 -2.59 23.76 -12.62
C ASP A 107 -2.96 23.15 -11.24
N ILE A 108 -4.24 23.10 -10.91
CA ILE A 108 -4.71 22.52 -9.64
C ILE A 108 -4.89 20.99 -9.80
N ILE A 109 -4.36 20.24 -8.85
CA ILE A 109 -4.54 18.80 -8.80
C ILE A 109 -5.97 18.48 -8.36
N ARG A 110 -6.64 17.62 -9.15
CA ARG A 110 -8.01 17.14 -8.91
C ARG A 110 -8.04 15.61 -9.00
N GLY A 111 -9.02 15.00 -8.36
CA GLY A 111 -9.25 13.56 -8.41
C GLY A 111 -10.37 13.21 -9.39
N PHE A 112 -10.16 12.18 -10.19
CA PHE A 112 -11.11 11.69 -11.18
C PHE A 112 -11.36 10.20 -10.97
N VAL A 113 -12.61 9.76 -11.06
CA VAL A 113 -12.96 8.33 -11.10
C VAL A 113 -13.01 7.91 -12.57
N VAL A 114 -12.04 7.09 -12.98
CA VAL A 114 -11.89 6.58 -14.35
C VAL A 114 -12.32 5.13 -14.37
N GLU A 115 -13.37 4.79 -15.10
CA GLU A 115 -13.88 3.43 -15.21
C GLU A 115 -13.13 2.63 -16.29
N ARG A 116 -13.01 1.32 -16.11
CA ARG A 116 -12.29 0.40 -17.01
C ARG A 116 -12.70 0.53 -18.49
N GLY A 117 -13.98 0.77 -18.76
CA GLY A 117 -14.52 0.86 -20.10
C GLY A 117 -14.22 2.16 -20.85
N PHE A 118 -13.58 3.15 -20.24
CA PHE A 118 -13.29 4.43 -20.92
C PHE A 118 -12.22 4.24 -21.99
N LYS A 119 -12.52 4.72 -23.21
CA LYS A 119 -11.60 4.61 -24.35
C LYS A 119 -10.29 5.33 -24.06
N GLY A 120 -9.15 4.70 -24.37
CA GLY A 120 -7.81 5.25 -24.15
C GLY A 120 -7.27 5.02 -22.75
N PHE A 121 -8.03 4.36 -21.85
CA PHE A 121 -7.56 3.95 -20.53
C PHE A 121 -7.01 2.52 -20.60
N GLU A 122 -5.71 2.38 -20.41
CA GLU A 122 -5.00 1.10 -20.43
C GLU A 122 -4.20 0.89 -19.14
N THR A 123 -4.05 -0.38 -18.75
CA THR A 123 -3.37 -0.74 -17.49
C THR A 123 -2.43 -1.92 -17.68
N PRO A 124 -1.27 -1.72 -18.36
CA PRO A 124 -0.31 -2.78 -18.57
C PRO A 124 0.26 -3.28 -17.23
N LYS A 125 0.47 -4.60 -17.14
CA LYS A 125 0.98 -5.27 -15.96
C LYS A 125 2.50 -5.14 -15.88
N ILE A 126 3.03 -4.89 -14.70
CA ILE A 126 4.46 -4.96 -14.39
C ILE A 126 4.77 -6.37 -13.88
N GLU A 127 5.69 -7.05 -14.53
CA GLU A 127 6.15 -8.40 -14.19
C GLU A 127 7.58 -8.39 -13.63
N GLY A 128 8.02 -9.54 -13.09
CA GLY A 128 9.39 -9.72 -12.64
C GLY A 128 9.78 -8.96 -11.37
N LYS A 129 8.83 -8.52 -10.56
CA LYS A 129 9.13 -7.84 -9.29
C LYS A 129 9.94 -8.74 -8.36
N PHE A 130 10.91 -8.17 -7.67
CA PHE A 130 11.76 -8.89 -6.72
C PHE A 130 10.99 -9.28 -5.45
N SER A 131 10.14 -8.41 -4.93
CA SER A 131 9.34 -8.59 -3.71
C SER A 131 7.87 -8.24 -3.95
N LEU A 132 6.99 -8.47 -2.96
CA LEU A 132 5.55 -8.24 -3.06
C LEU A 132 4.93 -8.89 -4.30
N ARG A 133 5.34 -10.12 -4.59
CA ARG A 133 5.00 -10.81 -5.85
C ARG A 133 3.54 -11.20 -5.94
N ALA A 134 2.87 -11.38 -4.80
CA ALA A 134 1.41 -11.59 -4.74
C ALA A 134 0.61 -10.31 -4.98
N SER A 135 1.22 -9.13 -4.83
CA SER A 135 0.57 -7.86 -5.15
C SER A 135 0.60 -7.61 -6.66
N ILE A 136 -0.55 -7.68 -7.30
CA ILE A 136 -0.69 -7.36 -8.72
C ILE A 136 -0.42 -5.87 -8.89
N THR A 137 0.55 -5.52 -9.73
CA THR A 137 1.02 -4.14 -9.94
C THR A 137 1.12 -3.85 -11.42
N GLY A 138 0.74 -2.67 -11.84
CA GLY A 138 0.85 -2.25 -13.23
C GLY A 138 1.07 -0.75 -13.37
N GLU A 139 0.85 -0.29 -14.57
CA GLU A 139 0.85 1.11 -14.94
C GLU A 139 -0.59 1.56 -15.22
N ILE A 140 -0.78 2.85 -15.43
CA ILE A 140 -1.97 3.44 -16.05
C ILE A 140 -1.46 4.31 -17.20
N SER A 141 -1.96 4.05 -18.40
CA SER A 141 -1.78 4.88 -19.58
C SER A 141 -3.09 5.58 -19.89
N LEU A 142 -3.04 6.87 -20.10
CA LEU A 142 -4.17 7.73 -20.42
C LEU A 142 -3.89 8.44 -21.77
N GLN A 143 -4.63 8.08 -22.80
CA GLN A 143 -4.51 8.64 -24.14
C GLN A 143 -5.86 9.18 -24.58
N ASP A 144 -6.06 10.48 -24.47
CA ASP A 144 -7.30 11.19 -24.78
C ASP A 144 -8.52 10.56 -24.11
N VAL A 145 -8.39 10.19 -22.83
CA VAL A 145 -9.47 9.55 -22.08
C VAL A 145 -10.51 10.59 -21.69
N PHE A 146 -11.69 10.52 -22.32
CA PHE A 146 -12.81 11.36 -21.93
C PHE A 146 -13.41 10.86 -20.62
N VAL A 147 -13.48 11.73 -19.63
CA VAL A 147 -14.05 11.49 -18.30
C VAL A 147 -15.20 12.48 -18.09
N PRO A 148 -16.45 12.00 -17.94
CA PRO A 148 -17.59 12.86 -17.67
C PRO A 148 -17.41 13.75 -16.45
N GLU A 149 -18.03 14.93 -16.43
CA GLU A 149 -17.90 15.87 -15.31
C GLU A 149 -18.37 15.27 -13.97
N GLU A 150 -19.38 14.42 -14.01
CA GLU A 150 -19.89 13.67 -12.86
C GLU A 150 -18.88 12.70 -12.22
N ASN A 151 -17.79 12.40 -12.91
CA ASN A 151 -16.71 11.55 -12.40
C ASN A 151 -15.55 12.34 -11.75
N LEU A 152 -15.61 13.67 -11.75
CA LEU A 152 -14.71 14.51 -10.96
C LEU A 152 -15.11 14.41 -9.48
N LEU A 153 -14.15 14.26 -8.58
CA LEU A 153 -14.37 14.36 -7.14
C LEU A 153 -14.54 15.84 -6.75
N PRO A 154 -15.77 16.30 -6.42
CA PRO A 154 -16.05 17.73 -6.32
C PRO A 154 -15.47 18.37 -5.04
N ASN A 155 -15.33 17.62 -3.96
CA ASN A 155 -15.05 18.15 -2.62
C ASN A 155 -13.55 18.14 -2.28
N VAL A 156 -12.67 18.19 -3.29
CA VAL A 156 -11.21 18.21 -3.06
C VAL A 156 -10.45 19.01 -4.11
N ARG A 157 -9.42 19.72 -3.65
CA ARG A 157 -8.49 20.49 -4.51
C ARG A 157 -7.08 20.40 -3.96
N GLY A 158 -6.08 20.30 -4.87
CA GLY A 158 -4.66 20.28 -4.54
C GLY A 158 -4.18 18.97 -3.91
N LEU A 159 -2.95 18.99 -3.41
CA LEU A 159 -2.29 17.83 -2.80
C LEU A 159 -2.92 17.34 -1.49
N ALA A 160 -3.73 18.14 -0.83
CA ALA A 160 -4.42 17.73 0.39
C ALA A 160 -5.30 16.47 0.15
N GLY A 161 -5.85 16.32 -1.07
CA GLY A 161 -6.63 15.15 -1.45
C GLY A 161 -5.84 13.85 -1.39
N PRO A 162 -4.84 13.66 -2.26
CA PRO A 162 -4.06 12.42 -2.25
C PRO A 162 -3.31 12.20 -0.94
N PHE A 163 -2.81 13.24 -0.27
CA PHE A 163 -2.11 13.10 1.01
C PHE A 163 -3.05 12.68 2.14
N GLY A 164 -4.30 13.12 2.15
CA GLY A 164 -5.31 12.63 3.08
C GLY A 164 -5.55 11.12 2.95
N CYS A 165 -5.55 10.62 1.71
CA CYS A 165 -5.64 9.17 1.42
C CYS A 165 -4.38 8.43 1.89
N LEU A 166 -3.18 8.96 1.58
CA LEU A 166 -1.91 8.35 1.96
C LEU A 166 -1.71 8.28 3.47
N ASN A 167 -2.17 9.27 4.24
CA ASN A 167 -2.08 9.22 5.70
C ASN A 167 -2.84 8.03 6.29
N ARG A 168 -4.02 7.71 5.75
CA ARG A 168 -4.78 6.52 6.14
C ARG A 168 -4.10 5.22 5.73
N ALA A 169 -3.51 5.19 4.53
CA ALA A 169 -2.75 4.03 4.06
C ALA A 169 -1.51 3.77 4.92
N ARG A 170 -0.78 4.82 5.33
CA ARG A 170 0.39 4.72 6.21
C ARG A 170 0.05 4.11 7.57
N TYR A 171 -1.10 4.48 8.15
CA TYR A 171 -1.59 3.87 9.38
C TYR A 171 -1.77 2.35 9.23
N GLY A 172 -2.44 1.89 8.18
CA GLY A 172 -2.61 0.47 7.90
C GLY A 172 -1.30 -0.26 7.62
N LEU A 173 -0.34 0.43 6.96
CA LEU A 173 0.99 -0.12 6.70
C LEU A 173 1.80 -0.32 8.00
N ALA A 174 1.72 0.61 8.95
CA ALA A 174 2.39 0.47 10.25
C ALA A 174 1.89 -0.76 11.00
N TRP A 175 0.58 -0.97 11.07
CA TRP A 175 -0.02 -2.19 11.64
C TRP A 175 0.43 -3.47 10.92
N GLY A 176 0.44 -3.44 9.58
CA GLY A 176 0.89 -4.56 8.77
C GLY A 176 2.33 -4.95 9.09
N ALA A 177 3.24 -3.98 9.11
CA ALA A 177 4.65 -4.21 9.45
C ALA A 177 4.83 -4.95 10.78
N MET A 178 4.00 -4.63 11.79
CA MET A 178 4.01 -5.36 13.07
C MET A 178 3.51 -6.79 12.94
N GLY A 179 2.60 -7.06 12.01
CA GLY A 179 2.16 -8.42 11.68
C GLY A 179 3.30 -9.28 11.12
N ALA A 180 4.01 -8.77 10.14
CA ALA A 180 5.18 -9.43 9.56
C ALA A 180 6.29 -9.66 10.60
N ALA A 181 6.58 -8.63 11.43
CA ALA A 181 7.56 -8.72 12.51
C ALA A 181 7.21 -9.81 13.53
N ALA A 182 5.96 -9.85 13.97
CA ALA A 182 5.46 -10.86 14.90
C ALA A 182 5.56 -12.27 14.30
N PHE A 183 5.22 -12.44 13.01
CA PHE A 183 5.39 -13.71 12.32
C PHE A 183 6.85 -14.18 12.32
N CYS A 184 7.78 -13.32 11.94
CA CYS A 184 9.22 -13.65 11.92
C CYS A 184 9.73 -14.06 13.30
N TRP A 185 9.31 -13.34 14.36
CA TRP A 185 9.69 -13.69 15.73
C TRP A 185 9.14 -15.06 16.16
N HIS A 186 7.85 -15.32 15.89
CA HIS A 186 7.22 -16.60 16.21
C HIS A 186 7.89 -17.76 15.46
N ALA A 187 8.14 -17.62 14.17
CA ALA A 187 8.78 -18.63 13.36
C ALA A 187 10.21 -18.94 13.86
N ALA A 188 11.00 -17.91 14.14
CA ALA A 188 12.35 -18.06 14.67
C ALA A 188 12.33 -18.73 16.07
N ARG A 189 11.41 -18.33 16.94
CA ARG A 189 11.25 -18.93 18.27
C ARG A 189 10.87 -20.40 18.18
N GLN A 190 9.86 -20.73 17.39
CA GLN A 190 9.43 -22.13 17.21
C GLN A 190 10.54 -23.01 16.64
N TYR A 191 11.24 -22.54 15.61
CA TYR A 191 12.35 -23.26 15.04
C TYR A 191 13.48 -23.50 16.03
N THR A 192 13.86 -22.53 16.82
CA THR A 192 14.96 -22.65 17.79
C THR A 192 14.59 -23.50 19.02
N LEU A 193 13.31 -23.69 19.32
CA LEU A 193 12.81 -24.58 20.37
C LEU A 193 12.60 -26.01 19.88
N ALA A 194 12.54 -26.25 18.57
CA ALA A 194 12.33 -27.59 18.02
C ALA A 194 13.42 -28.59 18.46
N PRO A 195 13.11 -29.91 18.52
CA PRO A 195 14.07 -30.92 18.92
C PRO A 195 15.31 -30.89 18.01
N PRO A 196 16.50 -30.89 18.57
CA PRO A 196 17.72 -30.66 17.80
C PRO A 196 18.42 -31.95 17.37
N PRO A 197 19.26 -31.91 16.35
CA PRO A 197 20.15 -33.02 15.96
C PRO A 197 21.18 -33.36 17.04
N PHE A 198 21.44 -32.52 18.03
CA PHE A 198 22.52 -32.67 19.03
C PHE A 198 22.05 -32.68 20.50
N GLY A 199 20.83 -33.08 20.79
CA GLY A 199 20.32 -33.28 22.16
C GLY A 199 19.99 -32.01 22.95
N ARG A 200 20.22 -30.78 22.41
CA ARG A 200 19.87 -29.51 23.07
C ARG A 200 19.22 -28.53 22.10
N PRO A 201 18.11 -27.87 22.45
CA PRO A 201 17.46 -26.86 21.61
C PRO A 201 18.43 -25.73 21.25
N LEU A 202 18.36 -25.21 20.02
CA LEU A 202 19.15 -24.05 19.61
C LEU A 202 18.90 -22.84 20.52
N ALA A 203 17.68 -22.71 21.05
CA ALA A 203 17.29 -21.70 22.05
C ALA A 203 18.06 -21.80 23.38
N ALA A 204 18.76 -22.88 23.67
CA ALA A 204 19.65 -22.98 24.82
C ALA A 204 20.94 -22.14 24.66
N ASN A 205 21.22 -21.63 23.46
CA ASN A 205 22.36 -20.77 23.19
C ASN A 205 22.04 -19.31 23.55
N HIS A 206 22.83 -18.70 24.43
CA HIS A 206 22.64 -17.33 24.90
C HIS A 206 22.66 -16.29 23.79
N LEU A 207 23.43 -16.50 22.71
CA LEU A 207 23.42 -15.60 21.55
C LEU A 207 22.05 -15.57 20.85
N LEU A 208 21.36 -16.71 20.76
CA LEU A 208 20.02 -16.80 20.19
C LEU A 208 18.96 -16.23 21.14
N GLN A 209 19.10 -16.50 22.45
CA GLN A 209 18.22 -15.89 23.46
C GLN A 209 18.29 -14.37 23.40
N LYS A 210 19.51 -13.79 23.34
CA LYS A 210 19.73 -12.36 23.20
C LYS A 210 19.04 -11.79 21.96
N LYS A 211 19.13 -12.48 20.81
CA LYS A 211 18.48 -12.05 19.56
C LYS A 211 16.96 -12.10 19.66
N LEU A 212 16.40 -13.20 20.17
CA LEU A 212 14.95 -13.33 20.35
C LEU A 212 14.40 -12.29 21.33
N ALA A 213 15.13 -12.01 22.42
CA ALA A 213 14.76 -10.95 23.36
C ALA A 213 14.81 -9.56 22.70
N ALA A 214 15.86 -9.26 21.93
CA ALA A 214 15.98 -7.99 21.22
C ALA A 214 14.82 -7.80 20.23
N MET A 215 14.49 -8.82 19.43
CA MET A 215 13.35 -8.78 18.51
C MET A 215 12.04 -8.47 19.23
N GLN A 216 11.76 -9.13 20.37
CA GLN A 216 10.54 -8.91 21.15
C GLN A 216 10.53 -7.50 21.76
N THR A 217 11.69 -7.01 22.20
CA THR A 217 11.85 -5.67 22.75
C THR A 217 11.55 -4.58 21.73
N GLU A 218 11.91 -4.76 20.47
CA GLU A 218 11.62 -3.80 19.39
C GLU A 218 10.14 -3.86 18.92
N ILE A 219 9.56 -5.06 18.87
CA ILE A 219 8.17 -5.24 18.43
C ILE A 219 7.18 -4.61 19.43
N THR A 220 7.43 -4.75 20.74
CA THR A 220 6.46 -4.35 21.76
C THR A 220 6.19 -2.84 21.78
N PRO A 221 7.18 -1.94 21.86
CA PRO A 221 6.94 -0.50 21.80
C PRO A 221 6.42 -0.05 20.45
N ALA A 222 6.92 -0.61 19.34
CA ALA A 222 6.41 -0.28 18.02
C ALA A 222 4.91 -0.61 17.88
N LEU A 223 4.45 -1.71 18.48
CA LEU A 223 3.04 -2.07 18.51
C LEU A 223 2.22 -1.12 19.40
N ALA A 224 2.77 -0.66 20.53
CA ALA A 224 2.12 0.34 21.38
C ALA A 224 1.96 1.68 20.65
N ASP A 225 2.98 2.13 19.93
CA ASP A 225 2.94 3.37 19.15
C ASP A 225 1.99 3.29 17.96
N THR A 226 1.77 2.10 17.37
CA THR A 226 0.77 1.95 16.29
C THR A 226 -0.66 2.13 16.79
N ASN A 227 -0.92 2.01 18.08
CA ASN A 227 -2.21 2.31 18.71
C ASN A 227 -2.44 3.83 18.88
N ASP A 228 -1.39 4.62 18.93
CA ASP A 228 -1.50 6.08 19.05
C ASP A 228 -1.75 6.70 17.66
N HIS A 229 -3.02 7.06 17.40
CA HIS A 229 -3.49 7.64 16.14
C HIS A 229 -2.92 9.04 15.85
N THR A 230 -2.26 9.68 16.81
CA THR A 230 -1.90 11.10 16.71
C THR A 230 -0.63 11.36 15.91
N ASN A 231 0.21 10.34 15.65
CA ASN A 231 1.52 10.52 15.03
C ASN A 231 1.87 9.45 13.97
N SER A 232 1.15 9.44 12.85
CA SER A 232 1.33 8.45 11.76
C SER A 232 2.76 8.38 11.18
N HIS A 233 3.54 9.46 11.24
CA HIS A 233 4.93 9.50 10.77
C HIS A 233 5.92 8.84 11.73
N ALA A 234 5.80 9.10 13.04
CA ALA A 234 6.65 8.47 14.05
C ALA A 234 6.37 6.96 14.12
N THR A 235 5.11 6.58 14.09
CA THR A 235 4.64 5.19 14.05
C THR A 235 5.21 4.42 12.87
N PHE A 236 5.20 5.03 11.67
CA PHE A 236 5.78 4.42 10.48
C PHE A 236 7.30 4.23 10.61
N SER A 237 8.02 5.21 11.15
CA SER A 237 9.47 5.14 11.36
C SER A 237 9.86 4.03 12.34
N LEU A 238 9.13 3.87 13.43
CA LEU A 238 9.39 2.81 14.44
C LEU A 238 9.06 1.42 13.89
N ALA A 239 7.92 1.27 13.20
CA ALA A 239 7.56 0.04 12.53
C ALA A 239 8.61 -0.38 11.48
N ALA A 240 9.11 0.57 10.68
CA ALA A 240 10.17 0.33 9.72
C ALA A 240 11.48 -0.10 10.39
N ARG A 241 11.88 0.54 11.51
CA ARG A 241 13.08 0.16 12.27
C ARG A 241 12.96 -1.25 12.84
N ALA A 242 11.82 -1.63 13.41
CA ALA A 242 11.59 -2.96 13.93
C ALA A 242 11.74 -4.03 12.84
N VAL A 243 11.18 -3.79 11.63
CA VAL A 243 11.31 -4.70 10.49
C VAL A 243 12.75 -4.79 10.00
N VAL A 244 13.48 -3.67 9.89
CA VAL A 244 14.90 -3.65 9.49
C VAL A 244 15.77 -4.41 10.50
N SER A 245 15.58 -4.16 11.81
CA SER A 245 16.30 -4.88 12.88
C SER A 245 16.04 -6.40 12.82
N LEU A 246 14.81 -6.81 12.53
CA LEU A 246 14.44 -8.22 12.34
C LEU A 246 15.11 -8.81 11.09
N TYR A 247 15.15 -8.07 9.99
CA TYR A 247 15.80 -8.50 8.76
C TYR A 247 17.30 -8.69 8.96
N ASP A 248 17.99 -7.76 9.62
CA ASP A 248 19.41 -7.85 9.93
C ASP A 248 19.71 -9.05 10.84
N CYS A 249 18.83 -9.30 11.81
CA CYS A 249 18.93 -10.44 12.69
C CYS A 249 18.74 -11.77 11.93
N ALA A 250 17.75 -11.86 11.07
CA ALA A 250 17.47 -13.04 10.23
C ALA A 250 18.59 -13.26 9.20
N ALA A 251 19.03 -12.22 8.50
CA ALA A 251 20.08 -12.29 7.50
C ALA A 251 21.44 -12.70 8.11
N SER A 252 21.78 -12.16 9.28
CA SER A 252 23.02 -12.54 9.99
C SER A 252 23.01 -13.99 10.47
N THR A 253 21.83 -14.53 10.74
CA THR A 253 21.63 -15.91 11.17
C THR A 253 21.67 -16.86 9.95
N CYS A 254 20.98 -16.50 8.86
CA CYS A 254 20.95 -17.28 7.62
C CYS A 254 22.33 -17.41 6.98
N ARG A 255 23.11 -16.33 6.89
CA ARG A 255 24.49 -16.37 6.32
C ARG A 255 25.46 -17.28 7.08
N ARG A 256 25.22 -17.56 8.35
CA ARG A 256 26.10 -18.42 9.18
C ARG A 256 25.72 -19.89 9.13
N PHE A 257 24.49 -20.23 8.78
CA PHE A 257 23.97 -21.60 8.98
C PHE A 257 23.39 -22.27 7.73
N SER A 258 23.33 -21.61 6.58
CA SER A 258 22.80 -22.22 5.35
C SER A 258 23.72 -21.99 4.14
N PRO A 259 24.12 -23.07 3.44
CA PRO A 259 24.81 -22.98 2.14
C PRO A 259 23.91 -22.39 1.03
N VAL A 260 22.60 -22.32 1.25
CA VAL A 260 21.59 -21.80 0.29
C VAL A 260 21.51 -20.27 0.29
N CYS A 261 22.12 -19.61 1.27
CA CYS A 261 22.15 -18.15 1.39
C CYS A 261 23.49 -17.51 0.93
N ARG A 262 24.34 -18.29 0.21
CA ARG A 262 25.54 -17.75 -0.41
C ARG A 262 25.33 -17.48 -1.88
#